data_64217af6fe5b7cdf74d4baa171f0f87b
#
_entry.id   64217af6fe5b7cdf74d4baa171f0f87b
#
_cell.length_a   1.000
_cell.length_b   1.000
_cell.length_c   1.000
_cell.angle_alpha   90.00
_cell.angle_beta   90.00
_cell.angle_gamma   90.00
#
_symmetry.space_group_name_H-M   'P 1'
#
loop_
_entity.id
_entity.type
_entity.pdbx_description
1 polymer ?
#
loop_
_entity_poly.entity_id
_entity_poly.type
_entity_poly.pdbx_seq_one_letter_code
_entity_poly.pdbx_strand_id
1 'polypeptide(L)'
;APKGTEAWTEQHSGENAPAPTESKPTPQTDVAPPADKGIGVSPQNNADAVMGYDQQIAALQEAANKTKPETEEERKKRERREKSKKIIAAVGDGLMALSNLYFTTRGAPNMYDHKTMSQQTPLQAQLDKFKAEREANADKYLQYSLKIGDLQNDRAKTLREMEAEQEKRKLAREKAQREQEEHGWLAALQPDKL
;
A
#
# COMPACT_ATOMS: atom_id res chain seq x y z
N ALA A 1 23.05 62.43 11.18
CA ALA A 1 21.76 62.41 11.88
C ALA A 1 20.67 62.99 10.97
N PRO A 2 19.40 62.68 11.03
CA PRO A 2 18.73 61.75 11.91
C PRO A 2 17.59 60.91 11.26
N LYS A 3 17.09 59.94 12.03
CA LYS A 3 15.69 59.65 12.33
C LYS A 3 14.77 59.10 11.23
N GLY A 4 14.22 57.98 11.59
CA GLY A 4 12.98 57.43 11.02
C GLY A 4 12.77 55.98 11.40
N THR A 5 12.68 55.71 12.67
CA THR A 5 11.98 54.55 13.21
C THR A 5 10.50 54.79 13.04
N GLU A 6 9.83 53.99 12.26
CA GLU A 6 8.39 53.84 12.42
C GLU A 6 8.03 52.37 12.48
N ALA A 7 7.61 52.06 13.68
CA ALA A 7 6.96 50.86 14.10
C ALA A 7 5.69 50.60 13.31
N TRP A 8 5.56 49.40 12.76
CA TRP A 8 4.26 48.84 12.41
C TRP A 8 3.85 47.88 13.53
N THR A 9 3.23 48.50 14.53
CA THR A 9 2.42 47.81 15.51
C THR A 9 1.01 47.65 14.95
N GLU A 10 0.51 46.42 15.10
CA GLU A 10 -0.85 46.07 15.46
C GLU A 10 -2.01 46.42 14.50
N GLN A 11 -2.66 45.44 13.98
CA GLN A 11 -4.02 45.07 14.41
C GLN A 11 -4.61 44.10 13.37
N HIS A 12 -4.64 42.82 13.70
CA HIS A 12 -5.79 42.00 13.33
C HIS A 12 -6.05 40.97 14.44
N SER A 13 -6.67 41.45 15.49
CA SER A 13 -7.58 40.69 16.31
C SER A 13 -8.81 40.38 15.49
N GLY A 14 -9.07 39.14 15.25
CA GLY A 14 -10.27 38.60 14.64
C GLY A 14 -10.25 37.11 14.93
N GLU A 15 -10.40 36.72 16.10
CA GLU A 15 -11.54 36.14 16.81
C GLU A 15 -12.57 35.54 15.88
N ASN A 16 -12.40 34.20 15.61
CA ASN A 16 -13.47 33.25 15.39
C ASN A 16 -12.86 31.85 15.33
N ALA A 17 -12.51 31.31 16.50
CA ALA A 17 -12.39 29.89 16.70
C ALA A 17 -13.83 29.37 16.97
N PRO A 18 -14.37 28.42 16.20
CA PRO A 18 -15.59 27.73 16.60
C PRO A 18 -15.29 26.86 17.82
N ALA A 19 -16.11 27.03 18.85
CA ALA A 19 -16.10 26.26 20.09
C ALA A 19 -16.16 24.74 19.80
N PRO A 20 -15.49 23.92 20.63
CA PRO A 20 -15.67 22.49 20.57
C PRO A 20 -17.10 22.13 20.96
N THR A 21 -17.82 21.55 20.04
CA THR A 21 -19.13 20.96 20.28
C THR A 21 -18.95 19.79 21.24
N GLU A 22 -19.37 19.97 22.47
CA GLU A 22 -19.54 18.89 23.42
C GLU A 22 -20.52 17.86 22.85
N SER A 23 -19.99 16.71 22.48
CA SER A 23 -20.78 15.53 22.15
C SER A 23 -21.41 15.00 23.43
N LYS A 24 -22.69 15.28 23.59
CA LYS A 24 -23.57 14.73 24.61
C LYS A 24 -23.44 13.20 24.60
N PRO A 25 -23.18 12.53 25.73
CA PRO A 25 -23.12 11.08 25.77
C PRO A 25 -24.51 10.51 25.46
N THR A 26 -24.60 9.75 24.41
CA THR A 26 -25.74 8.92 24.08
C THR A 26 -25.94 7.89 25.21
N PRO A 27 -27.14 7.68 25.74
CA PRO A 27 -27.37 6.68 26.78
C PRO A 27 -27.00 5.30 26.20
N GLN A 28 -26.10 4.62 26.90
CA GLN A 28 -25.84 3.20 26.70
C GLN A 28 -27.13 2.45 26.95
N THR A 29 -27.74 1.99 25.90
CA THR A 29 -28.78 0.97 25.99
C THR A 29 -28.07 -0.31 26.42
N ASP A 30 -28.34 -0.80 27.61
CA ASP A 30 -28.00 -2.13 28.08
C ASP A 30 -28.57 -3.15 27.10
N VAL A 31 -27.75 -3.51 26.10
CA VAL A 31 -28.02 -4.66 25.25
C VAL A 31 -27.56 -5.86 26.06
N ALA A 32 -28.52 -6.59 26.59
CA ALA A 32 -28.30 -7.91 27.15
C ALA A 32 -27.43 -8.74 26.19
N PRO A 33 -26.47 -9.52 26.71
CA PRO A 33 -25.62 -10.37 25.87
C PRO A 33 -26.53 -11.25 25.01
N PRO A 34 -26.34 -11.29 23.70
CA PRO A 34 -27.13 -12.17 22.84
C PRO A 34 -26.93 -13.59 23.31
N ALA A 35 -28.04 -14.24 23.65
CA ALA A 35 -28.06 -15.67 23.90
C ALA A 35 -27.24 -16.37 22.82
N ASP A 36 -26.36 -17.25 23.23
CA ASP A 36 -25.54 -18.15 22.44
C ASP A 36 -26.45 -18.96 21.48
N LYS A 37 -26.87 -18.31 20.40
CA LYS A 37 -27.37 -19.00 19.23
C LYS A 37 -26.13 -19.51 18.54
N GLY A 38 -25.83 -20.79 18.77
CA GLY A 38 -24.79 -21.50 18.07
C GLY A 38 -24.78 -21.08 16.62
N ILE A 39 -23.76 -20.26 16.26
CA ILE A 39 -23.55 -19.80 14.91
C ILE A 39 -23.21 -21.06 14.12
N GLY A 40 -24.25 -21.66 13.55
CA GLY A 40 -24.08 -22.65 12.53
C GLY A 40 -23.34 -21.98 11.37
N VAL A 41 -22.01 -22.00 11.42
CA VAL A 41 -21.19 -21.50 10.34
C VAL A 41 -21.52 -22.33 9.12
N SER A 42 -22.30 -21.75 8.24
CA SER A 42 -22.70 -22.38 6.98
C SER A 42 -21.45 -22.57 6.13
N PRO A 43 -21.26 -23.73 5.46
CA PRO A 43 -20.12 -23.97 4.58
C PRO A 43 -19.93 -22.88 3.50
N GLN A 44 -20.99 -22.17 3.14
CA GLN A 44 -20.96 -21.06 2.19
C GLN A 44 -20.17 -19.85 2.69
N ASN A 45 -20.30 -19.49 3.99
CA ASN A 45 -19.59 -18.36 4.56
C ASN A 45 -18.06 -18.52 4.53
N ASN A 46 -17.59 -19.75 4.58
CA ASN A 46 -16.15 -20.03 4.58
C ASN A 46 -15.56 -19.99 3.17
N ALA A 47 -16.31 -20.45 2.16
CA ALA A 47 -15.90 -20.34 0.77
C ALA A 47 -15.84 -18.86 0.32
N ASP A 48 -16.81 -18.06 0.76
CA ASP A 48 -16.83 -16.62 0.50
C ASP A 48 -15.66 -15.89 1.17
N ALA A 49 -15.28 -16.30 2.38
CA ALA A 49 -14.11 -15.74 3.07
C ALA A 49 -12.82 -16.03 2.30
N VAL A 50 -12.59 -17.25 1.82
CA VAL A 50 -11.41 -17.62 1.04
C VAL A 50 -11.38 -16.86 -0.28
N MET A 51 -12.51 -16.73 -0.96
CA MET A 51 -12.62 -15.95 -2.20
C MET A 51 -12.32 -14.48 -1.96
N GLY A 52 -12.68 -13.93 -0.79
CA GLY A 52 -12.32 -12.58 -0.39
C GLY A 52 -10.80 -12.36 -0.27
N TYR A 53 -10.07 -13.33 0.30
CA TYR A 53 -8.61 -13.28 0.34
C TYR A 53 -8.00 -13.34 -1.07
N ASP A 54 -8.48 -14.21 -1.94
CA ASP A 54 -7.97 -14.34 -3.30
C ASP A 54 -8.15 -13.05 -4.10
N GLN A 55 -9.29 -12.37 -3.97
CA GLN A 55 -9.52 -11.08 -4.61
C GLN A 55 -8.59 -9.98 -4.09
N GLN A 56 -8.38 -9.92 -2.77
CA GLN A 56 -7.46 -8.94 -2.17
C GLN A 56 -6.01 -9.20 -2.58
N ILE A 57 -5.58 -10.45 -2.59
CA ILE A 57 -4.24 -10.85 -3.05
C ILE A 57 -4.05 -10.45 -4.51
N ALA A 58 -5.02 -10.74 -5.38
CA ALA A 58 -4.95 -10.39 -6.80
C ALA A 58 -4.84 -8.87 -7.01
N ALA A 59 -5.64 -8.07 -6.30
CA ALA A 59 -5.58 -6.60 -6.36
C ALA A 59 -4.22 -6.06 -5.89
N LEU A 60 -3.67 -6.62 -4.80
CA LEU A 60 -2.35 -6.22 -4.30
C LEU A 60 -1.22 -6.67 -5.24
N GLN A 61 -1.33 -7.83 -5.88
CA GLN A 61 -0.38 -8.28 -6.89
C GLN A 61 -0.36 -7.36 -8.11
N GLU A 62 -1.52 -6.91 -8.57
CA GLU A 62 -1.61 -5.93 -9.65
C GLU A 62 -0.94 -4.60 -9.27
N ALA A 63 -1.21 -4.11 -8.05
CA ALA A 63 -0.58 -2.90 -7.53
C ALA A 63 0.95 -3.06 -7.39
N ALA A 64 1.41 -4.22 -6.89
CA ALA A 64 2.82 -4.56 -6.78
C ALA A 64 3.50 -4.61 -8.16
N ASN A 65 2.86 -5.19 -9.15
CA ASN A 65 3.41 -5.25 -10.51
C ASN A 65 3.62 -3.86 -11.13
N LYS A 66 2.75 -2.88 -10.81
CA LYS A 66 2.90 -1.49 -11.26
C LYS A 66 4.07 -0.76 -10.58
N THR A 67 4.44 -1.19 -9.38
CA THR A 67 5.51 -0.56 -8.58
C THR A 67 6.79 -1.42 -8.52
N LYS A 68 6.83 -2.50 -9.28
CA LYS A 68 7.96 -3.44 -9.29
C LYS A 68 9.28 -2.71 -9.55
N PRO A 69 10.33 -2.96 -8.75
CA PRO A 69 11.63 -2.37 -8.97
C PRO A 69 12.25 -2.88 -10.27
N GLU A 70 13.06 -2.03 -10.89
CA GLU A 70 13.81 -2.36 -12.10
C GLU A 70 14.73 -3.56 -11.89
N THR A 71 14.82 -4.40 -12.90
CA THR A 71 15.82 -5.49 -12.94
C THR A 71 17.24 -4.92 -13.06
N GLU A 72 18.25 -5.74 -12.74
CA GLU A 72 19.65 -5.30 -12.88
C GLU A 72 20.02 -4.90 -14.31
N GLU A 73 19.46 -5.58 -15.31
CA GLU A 73 19.71 -5.26 -16.71
C GLU A 73 19.09 -3.93 -17.11
N GLU A 74 17.84 -3.69 -16.70
CA GLU A 74 17.14 -2.42 -16.92
C GLU A 74 17.88 -1.27 -16.22
N ARG A 75 18.36 -1.49 -14.99
CA ARG A 75 19.17 -0.52 -14.24
C ARG A 75 20.45 -0.17 -15.00
N LYS A 76 21.22 -1.18 -15.45
CA LYS A 76 22.44 -0.96 -16.23
C LYS A 76 22.18 -0.23 -17.54
N LYS A 77 21.08 -0.58 -18.24
CA LYS A 77 20.66 0.10 -19.47
C LYS A 77 20.30 1.56 -19.22
N ARG A 78 19.58 1.82 -18.14
CA ARG A 78 19.21 3.18 -17.70
C ARG A 78 20.46 3.99 -17.35
N GLU A 79 21.36 3.46 -16.53
CA GLU A 79 22.61 4.12 -16.12
C GLU A 79 23.47 4.51 -17.33
N ARG A 80 23.57 3.65 -18.33
CA ARG A 80 24.25 3.97 -19.59
C ARG A 80 23.58 5.13 -20.31
N ARG A 81 22.25 5.14 -20.39
CA ARG A 81 21.50 6.25 -21.02
C ARG A 81 21.64 7.55 -20.23
N GLU A 82 21.61 7.51 -18.92
CA GLU A 82 21.82 8.67 -18.05
C GLU A 82 23.24 9.26 -18.22
N LYS A 83 24.26 8.40 -18.25
CA LYS A 83 25.64 8.80 -18.52
C LYS A 83 25.75 9.45 -19.89
N SER A 84 25.15 8.88 -20.93
CA SER A 84 25.17 9.46 -22.27
C SER A 84 24.49 10.84 -22.31
N LYS A 85 23.33 10.99 -21.65
CA LYS A 85 22.63 12.28 -21.56
C LYS A 85 23.47 13.34 -20.83
N LYS A 86 24.15 12.97 -19.75
CA LYS A 86 25.05 13.88 -19.02
C LYS A 86 26.24 14.31 -19.89
N ILE A 87 26.83 13.38 -20.64
CA ILE A 87 27.92 13.70 -21.57
C ILE A 87 27.45 14.67 -22.66
N ILE A 88 26.28 14.40 -23.26
CA ILE A 88 25.71 15.28 -24.30
C ILE A 88 25.42 16.67 -23.75
N ALA A 89 24.84 16.76 -22.55
CA ALA A 89 24.59 18.05 -21.90
C ALA A 89 25.91 18.81 -21.60
N ALA A 90 26.92 18.11 -21.10
CA ALA A 90 28.24 18.72 -20.82
C ALA A 90 28.92 19.20 -22.09
N VAL A 91 28.84 18.45 -23.19
CA VAL A 91 29.37 18.89 -24.51
C VAL A 91 28.60 20.09 -25.02
N GLY A 92 27.26 20.09 -24.88
CA GLY A 92 26.42 21.23 -25.25
C GLY A 92 26.80 22.52 -24.51
N ASP A 93 26.94 22.41 -23.17
CA ASP A 93 27.38 23.51 -22.31
C ASP A 93 28.80 24.00 -22.70
N GLY A 94 29.72 23.08 -22.97
CA GLY A 94 31.06 23.41 -23.42
C GLY A 94 31.08 24.16 -24.76
N LEU A 95 30.27 23.75 -25.73
CA LEU A 95 30.14 24.41 -27.02
C LEU A 95 29.51 25.81 -26.87
N MET A 96 28.50 25.99 -26.02
CA MET A 96 27.92 27.28 -25.71
C MET A 96 28.94 28.22 -25.07
N ALA A 97 29.73 27.74 -24.11
CA ALA A 97 30.77 28.52 -23.46
C ALA A 97 31.87 28.94 -24.45
N LEU A 98 32.32 28.02 -25.31
CA LEU A 98 33.32 28.32 -26.36
C LEU A 98 32.78 29.33 -27.40
N SER A 99 31.54 29.17 -27.83
CA SER A 99 30.88 30.09 -28.73
C SER A 99 30.81 31.50 -28.14
N ASN A 100 30.38 31.60 -26.89
CA ASN A 100 30.33 32.85 -26.17
C ASN A 100 31.71 33.53 -26.04
N LEU A 101 32.75 32.72 -25.69
CA LEU A 101 34.12 33.21 -25.62
C LEU A 101 34.61 33.74 -26.99
N TYR A 102 34.32 33.04 -28.08
CA TYR A 102 34.68 33.48 -29.43
C TYR A 102 34.03 34.82 -29.80
N PHE A 103 32.76 35.00 -29.49
CA PHE A 103 32.07 36.24 -29.78
C PHE A 103 32.48 37.41 -28.87
N THR A 104 32.74 37.14 -27.58
CA THR A 104 33.21 38.16 -26.64
C THR A 104 34.62 38.67 -26.98
N THR A 105 35.51 37.83 -27.47
CA THR A 105 36.84 38.22 -27.93
C THR A 105 36.77 39.14 -29.17
N ARG A 106 35.65 39.14 -29.89
CA ARG A 106 35.38 40.02 -31.02
C ARG A 106 34.53 41.27 -30.67
N GLY A 107 34.37 41.54 -29.37
CA GLY A 107 33.68 42.75 -28.88
C GLY A 107 32.17 42.57 -28.66
N ALA A 108 31.63 41.38 -28.79
CA ALA A 108 30.25 41.11 -28.44
C ALA A 108 30.06 41.04 -26.90
N PRO A 109 28.90 41.47 -26.35
CA PRO A 109 28.64 41.36 -24.92
C PRO A 109 28.62 39.90 -24.48
N ASN A 110 29.09 39.62 -23.25
CA ASN A 110 29.00 38.30 -22.66
C ASN A 110 27.53 37.99 -22.34
N MET A 111 26.93 37.09 -23.09
CA MET A 111 25.53 36.65 -22.91
C MET A 111 25.38 35.26 -22.25
N TYR A 112 26.50 34.59 -22.03
CA TYR A 112 26.48 33.25 -21.44
C TYR A 112 26.49 33.33 -19.93
N ASP A 113 25.40 32.90 -19.31
CA ASP A 113 25.31 32.66 -17.87
C ASP A 113 25.13 31.17 -17.62
N HIS A 114 26.15 30.53 -16.99
CA HIS A 114 26.16 29.12 -16.70
C HIS A 114 24.96 28.70 -15.85
N LYS A 115 24.48 29.55 -14.93
CA LYS A 115 23.38 29.18 -14.02
C LYS A 115 22.04 29.09 -14.77
N THR A 116 21.82 29.96 -15.75
CA THR A 116 20.54 30.02 -16.46
C THR A 116 20.54 29.24 -17.78
N MET A 117 21.71 29.10 -18.43
CA MET A 117 21.84 28.48 -19.75
C MET A 117 22.38 27.06 -19.74
N SER A 118 22.90 26.57 -18.61
CA SER A 118 23.40 25.20 -18.50
C SER A 118 22.29 24.18 -18.67
N GLN A 119 22.49 23.22 -19.56
CA GLN A 119 21.59 22.08 -19.75
C GLN A 119 21.76 21.01 -18.67
N GLN A 120 22.85 21.04 -17.91
CA GLN A 120 23.13 20.06 -16.87
C GLN A 120 22.20 20.22 -15.65
N THR A 121 21.88 21.48 -15.26
CA THR A 121 21.04 21.77 -14.09
C THR A 121 19.62 21.21 -14.22
N PRO A 122 18.86 21.47 -15.30
CA PRO A 122 17.53 20.91 -15.47
C PRO A 122 17.56 19.38 -15.66
N LEU A 123 18.60 18.84 -16.31
CA LEU A 123 18.77 17.41 -16.46
C LEU A 123 18.98 16.74 -15.09
N GLN A 124 19.84 17.32 -14.24
CA GLN A 124 20.09 16.77 -12.90
C GLN A 124 18.81 16.78 -12.06
N ALA A 125 18.06 17.87 -12.07
CA ALA A 125 16.78 17.94 -11.35
C ALA A 125 15.76 16.89 -11.82
N GLN A 126 15.71 16.61 -13.13
CA GLN A 126 14.86 15.51 -13.64
C GLN A 126 15.34 14.14 -13.18
N LEU A 127 16.64 13.89 -13.20
CA LEU A 127 17.21 12.62 -12.74
C LEU A 127 16.96 12.39 -11.26
N ASP A 128 17.10 13.43 -10.44
CA ASP A 128 16.83 13.35 -9.00
C ASP A 128 15.35 13.08 -8.72
N LYS A 129 14.45 13.71 -9.48
CA LYS A 129 13.01 13.41 -9.39
C LYS A 129 12.70 11.95 -9.73
N PHE A 130 13.23 11.43 -10.84
CA PHE A 130 13.02 10.03 -11.22
C PHE A 130 13.66 9.06 -10.21
N LYS A 131 14.76 9.43 -9.58
CA LYS A 131 15.37 8.65 -8.51
C LYS A 131 14.43 8.56 -7.30
N ALA A 132 13.90 9.69 -6.85
CA ALA A 132 12.95 9.73 -5.75
C ALA A 132 11.67 8.93 -6.04
N GLU A 133 11.13 9.02 -7.25
CA GLU A 133 9.97 8.22 -7.67
C GLU A 133 10.26 6.70 -7.63
N ARG A 134 11.44 6.28 -8.06
CA ARG A 134 11.83 4.86 -8.02
C ARG A 134 11.98 4.35 -6.59
N GLU A 135 12.60 5.14 -5.72
CA GLU A 135 12.73 4.81 -4.30
C GLU A 135 11.35 4.66 -3.65
N ALA A 136 10.45 5.62 -3.88
CA ALA A 136 9.08 5.54 -3.38
C ALA A 136 8.29 4.34 -3.94
N ASN A 137 8.52 3.97 -5.20
CA ASN A 137 7.89 2.79 -5.80
C ASN A 137 8.46 1.48 -5.24
N ALA A 138 9.77 1.42 -4.96
CA ALA A 138 10.39 0.26 -4.33
C ALA A 138 9.84 0.03 -2.92
N ASP A 139 9.66 1.10 -2.14
CA ASP A 139 9.04 1.02 -0.81
C ASP A 139 7.59 0.53 -0.88
N LYS A 140 6.80 1.03 -1.83
CA LYS A 140 5.43 0.56 -2.06
C LYS A 140 5.39 -0.91 -2.46
N TYR A 141 6.29 -1.32 -3.34
CA TYR A 141 6.41 -2.73 -3.74
C TYR A 141 6.67 -3.64 -2.55
N LEU A 142 7.59 -3.24 -1.67
CA LEU A 142 7.90 -3.99 -0.45
C LEU A 142 6.67 -4.09 0.47
N GLN A 143 5.96 -2.97 0.68
CA GLN A 143 4.74 -2.95 1.49
C GLN A 143 3.65 -3.86 0.91
N TYR A 144 3.44 -3.85 -0.41
CA TYR A 144 2.48 -4.74 -1.06
C TYR A 144 2.89 -6.21 -0.93
N SER A 145 4.18 -6.51 -1.09
CA SER A 145 4.70 -7.87 -0.96
C SER A 145 4.52 -8.43 0.45
N LEU A 146 4.74 -7.61 1.48
CA LEU A 146 4.49 -8.00 2.88
C LEU A 146 3.00 -8.27 3.12
N LYS A 147 2.12 -7.37 2.68
CA LYS A 147 0.67 -7.55 2.83
C LYS A 147 0.16 -8.80 2.09
N ILE A 148 0.70 -9.09 0.92
CA ILE A 148 0.37 -10.33 0.19
C ILE A 148 0.77 -11.55 1.03
N GLY A 149 1.97 -11.53 1.63
CA GLY A 149 2.43 -12.60 2.51
C GLY A 149 1.52 -12.81 3.72
N ASP A 150 1.11 -11.74 4.37
CA ASP A 150 0.19 -11.78 5.50
C ASP A 150 -1.17 -12.37 5.10
N LEU A 151 -1.76 -11.90 4.01
CA LEU A 151 -3.04 -12.42 3.51
C LEU A 151 -2.96 -13.88 3.07
N GLN A 152 -1.84 -14.33 2.51
CA GLN A 152 -1.62 -15.74 2.19
C GLN A 152 -1.55 -16.62 3.44
N ASN A 153 -0.92 -16.12 4.50
CA ASN A 153 -0.86 -16.81 5.79
C ASN A 153 -2.25 -16.90 6.42
N ASP A 154 -3.02 -15.81 6.42
CA ASP A 154 -4.37 -15.78 6.97
C ASP A 154 -5.30 -16.71 6.16
N ARG A 155 -5.21 -16.71 4.85
CA ARG A 155 -5.92 -17.65 3.98
C ARG A 155 -5.58 -19.10 4.31
N ALA A 156 -4.30 -19.42 4.48
CA ALA A 156 -3.86 -20.77 4.80
C ALA A 156 -4.36 -21.21 6.20
N LYS A 157 -4.41 -20.29 7.15
CA LYS A 157 -4.96 -20.53 8.48
C LYS A 157 -6.46 -20.83 8.40
N THR A 158 -7.23 -20.01 7.69
CA THR A 158 -8.67 -20.20 7.47
C THR A 158 -8.95 -21.55 6.81
N LEU A 159 -8.17 -21.95 5.80
CA LEU A 159 -8.32 -23.27 5.16
C LEU A 159 -8.10 -24.42 6.12
N ARG A 160 -7.06 -24.36 6.96
CA ARG A 160 -6.79 -25.41 7.98
C ARG A 160 -7.91 -25.49 9.01
N GLU A 161 -8.46 -24.34 9.43
CA GLU A 161 -9.60 -24.30 10.35
C GLU A 161 -10.84 -24.95 9.73
N MET A 162 -11.09 -24.68 8.44
CA MET A 162 -12.18 -25.31 7.70
C MET A 162 -12.02 -26.81 7.57
N GLU A 163 -10.82 -27.29 7.23
CA GLU A 163 -10.52 -28.73 7.15
C GLU A 163 -10.73 -29.42 8.51
N ALA A 164 -10.20 -28.84 9.58
CA ALA A 164 -10.37 -29.36 10.92
C ALA A 164 -11.85 -29.42 11.36
N GLU A 165 -12.64 -28.41 10.98
CA GLU A 165 -14.07 -28.40 11.26
C GLU A 165 -14.83 -29.47 10.45
N GLN A 166 -14.48 -29.65 9.19
CA GLN A 166 -15.05 -30.70 8.35
C GLN A 166 -14.75 -32.10 8.90
N GLU A 167 -13.52 -32.33 9.38
CA GLU A 167 -13.16 -33.62 10.02
C GLU A 167 -13.97 -33.82 11.29
N LYS A 168 -14.10 -32.84 12.15
CA LYS A 168 -14.95 -32.91 13.35
C LYS A 168 -16.40 -33.23 12.99
N ARG A 169 -16.95 -32.61 11.96
CA ARG A 169 -18.32 -32.87 11.48
C ARG A 169 -18.46 -34.31 10.93
N LYS A 170 -17.45 -34.84 10.22
CA LYS A 170 -17.43 -36.22 9.73
C LYS A 170 -17.44 -37.20 10.90
N LEU A 171 -16.52 -37.01 11.86
CA LEU A 171 -16.44 -37.88 13.06
C LEU A 171 -17.75 -37.83 13.87
N ALA A 172 -18.37 -36.66 14.03
CA ALA A 172 -19.64 -36.54 14.72
C ALA A 172 -20.77 -37.28 14.00
N ARG A 173 -20.82 -37.25 12.66
CA ARG A 173 -21.79 -37.99 11.85
C ARG A 173 -21.57 -39.50 11.96
N GLU A 174 -20.33 -39.97 11.88
CA GLU A 174 -19.99 -41.37 12.03
C GLU A 174 -20.35 -41.90 13.43
N LYS A 175 -20.11 -41.07 14.46
CA LYS A 175 -20.49 -41.40 15.83
C LYS A 175 -22.02 -41.52 15.97
N ALA A 176 -22.75 -40.53 15.50
CA ALA A 176 -24.20 -40.51 15.50
C ALA A 176 -24.79 -41.72 14.74
N GLN A 177 -24.18 -42.09 13.62
CA GLN A 177 -24.60 -43.25 12.83
C GLN A 177 -24.39 -44.55 13.59
N ARG A 178 -23.24 -44.75 14.24
CA ARG A 178 -22.99 -45.92 15.09
C ARG A 178 -23.99 -46.02 16.28
N GLU A 179 -24.24 -44.88 16.93
CA GLU A 179 -25.23 -44.83 18.00
C GLU A 179 -26.64 -45.20 17.50
N GLN A 180 -27.04 -44.77 16.32
CA GLN A 180 -28.31 -45.17 15.70
C GLN A 180 -28.35 -46.67 15.36
N GLU A 181 -27.26 -47.24 14.84
CA GLU A 181 -27.14 -48.65 14.55
C GLU A 181 -27.24 -49.51 15.85
N GLU A 182 -26.54 -49.08 16.93
CA GLU A 182 -26.62 -49.73 18.24
C GLU A 182 -28.03 -49.67 18.82
N HIS A 183 -28.71 -48.52 18.75
CA HIS A 183 -30.11 -48.39 19.19
C HIS A 183 -31.06 -49.23 18.35
N GLY A 184 -30.86 -49.32 17.05
CA GLY A 184 -31.63 -50.21 16.16
C GLY A 184 -31.47 -51.67 16.52
N TRP A 185 -30.23 -52.09 16.82
CA TRP A 185 -29.92 -53.48 17.29
C TRP A 185 -30.57 -53.81 18.64
N LEU A 186 -30.50 -52.89 19.61
CA LEU A 186 -31.14 -53.06 20.93
C LEU A 186 -32.67 -53.14 20.84
N ALA A 187 -33.27 -52.32 19.95
CA ALA A 187 -34.71 -52.35 19.69
C ALA A 187 -35.15 -53.66 19.04
N ALA A 188 -34.32 -54.25 18.15
CA ALA A 188 -34.59 -55.51 17.48
C ALA A 188 -34.43 -56.73 18.42
N LEU A 189 -33.64 -56.60 19.50
CA LEU A 189 -33.42 -57.64 20.51
C LEU A 189 -34.48 -57.65 21.64
N GLN A 190 -35.39 -56.67 21.71
CA GLN A 190 -36.53 -56.73 22.63
C GLN A 190 -37.73 -57.35 21.90
N PRO A 191 -37.93 -58.67 21.99
CA PRO A 191 -39.17 -59.27 21.48
C PRO A 191 -40.31 -58.80 22.36
N ASP A 192 -41.41 -58.44 21.75
CA ASP A 192 -42.67 -58.01 22.29
C ASP A 192 -42.94 -58.55 23.64
N LYS A 193 -42.97 -57.69 24.66
CA LYS A 193 -43.68 -58.02 25.89
C LYS A 193 -45.15 -57.62 25.63
N LEU A 194 -45.86 -58.48 25.04
CA LEU A 194 -47.35 -58.58 25.16
C LEU A 194 -47.73 -59.28 26.44
#